data_bf14e4538137d59a86049839a9503785
#
_entry.id   bf14e4538137d59a86049839a9503785
#
_cell.length_a   1.000
_cell.length_b   1.000
_cell.length_c   1.000
_cell.angle_alpha   90.00
_cell.angle_beta   90.00
_cell.angle_gamma   90.00
#
_symmetry.space_group_name_H-M   'P 1'
#
loop_
_entity.id
_entity.type
_entity.pdbx_description
1 polymer ?
#
loop_
_entity_poly.entity_id
_entity_poly.type
_entity_poly.pdbx_seq_one_letter_code
_entity_poly.pdbx_strand_id
1 'polypeptide(L)'
;MYPVYDDDAALLLSLTVAAKRRPAVLEEIITALAMAQHGEIPAKSKLVDAFARMGVCGLIVEAEGGYTLSAEAQAMMTGQRAKDDSATRLVHLKQQLTNFDPKVKHPGILVTQEQLLEAIQSYKAAQHSHQGQNIQTDRPKSKRSWIPTKDLVQGKQHLPSKRRKP
;
A
#
# COMPACT_ATOMS: atom_id res chain seq x y z
N MET A 1 7.38 -2.93 -30.49
CA MET A 1 7.53 -3.60 -29.18
C MET A 1 8.27 -2.64 -28.26
N TYR A 2 7.61 -2.12 -27.23
CA TYR A 2 8.28 -1.22 -26.30
C TYR A 2 9.10 -2.04 -25.29
N PRO A 3 10.32 -1.62 -24.94
CA PRO A 3 11.07 -2.29 -23.88
C PRO A 3 10.32 -2.11 -22.56
N VAL A 4 10.02 -3.22 -21.90
CA VAL A 4 9.33 -3.23 -20.59
C VAL A 4 10.37 -3.40 -19.50
N TYR A 5 10.41 -2.45 -18.59
CA TYR A 5 11.30 -2.45 -17.43
C TYR A 5 10.53 -2.82 -16.16
N ASP A 6 11.26 -3.28 -15.16
CA ASP A 6 10.70 -3.58 -13.84
C ASP A 6 10.07 -2.35 -13.19
N ASP A 7 10.70 -1.19 -13.42
CA ASP A 7 10.22 0.10 -12.92
C ASP A 7 8.85 0.49 -13.51
N ASP A 8 8.55 0.11 -14.77
CA ASP A 8 7.27 0.37 -15.43
C ASP A 8 6.14 -0.42 -14.75
N ALA A 9 6.38 -1.72 -14.50
CA ALA A 9 5.42 -2.58 -13.83
C ALA A 9 5.22 -2.15 -12.37
N ALA A 10 6.28 -1.78 -11.67
CA ALA A 10 6.22 -1.28 -10.31
C ALA A 10 5.43 0.04 -10.21
N LEU A 11 5.62 0.95 -11.17
CA LEU A 11 4.89 2.21 -11.25
C LEU A 11 3.39 1.97 -11.46
N LEU A 12 3.00 1.11 -12.38
CA LEU A 12 1.58 0.78 -12.62
C LEU A 12 0.94 0.11 -11.40
N LEU A 13 1.67 -0.80 -10.73
CA LEU A 13 1.19 -1.45 -9.51
C LEU A 13 0.98 -0.43 -8.38
N SER A 14 1.92 0.50 -8.20
CA SER A 14 1.81 1.54 -7.18
C SER A 14 0.64 2.49 -7.46
N LEU A 15 0.41 2.85 -8.72
CA LEU A 15 -0.76 3.63 -9.14
C LEU A 15 -2.09 2.91 -8.88
N THR A 16 -2.14 1.59 -9.05
CA THR A 16 -3.34 0.80 -8.71
C THR A 16 -3.73 0.96 -7.25
N VAL A 17 -2.75 1.09 -6.37
CA VAL A 17 -2.99 1.26 -4.93
C VAL A 17 -3.29 2.73 -4.59
N ALA A 18 -2.49 3.67 -5.13
CA ALA A 18 -2.58 5.09 -4.82
C ALA A 18 -3.83 5.74 -5.44
N ALA A 19 -4.11 5.47 -6.72
CA ALA A 19 -5.22 6.09 -7.48
C ALA A 19 -6.54 5.30 -7.38
N LYS A 20 -6.79 4.59 -6.29
CA LYS A 20 -7.97 3.72 -6.14
C LYS A 20 -9.30 4.48 -6.13
N ARG A 21 -9.34 5.68 -5.61
CA ARG A 21 -10.59 6.46 -5.43
C ARG A 21 -10.57 7.81 -6.14
N ARG A 22 -9.39 8.37 -6.35
CA ARG A 22 -9.14 9.65 -7.01
C ARG A 22 -7.78 9.61 -7.67
N PRO A 23 -7.49 10.51 -8.62
CA PRO A 23 -6.14 10.66 -9.15
C PRO A 23 -5.14 10.86 -8.01
N ALA A 24 -4.02 10.15 -8.05
CA ALA A 24 -3.01 10.16 -7.00
C ALA A 24 -1.95 11.22 -7.29
N VAL A 25 -1.52 11.96 -6.28
CA VAL A 25 -0.38 12.87 -6.37
C VAL A 25 0.93 12.09 -6.30
N LEU A 26 2.03 12.70 -6.76
CA LEU A 26 3.35 12.03 -6.81
C LEU A 26 3.79 11.47 -5.46
N GLU A 27 3.52 12.15 -4.36
CA GLU A 27 3.88 11.70 -3.01
C GLU A 27 3.19 10.37 -2.64
N GLU A 28 1.91 10.24 -2.98
CA GLU A 28 1.15 9.02 -2.74
C GLU A 28 1.66 7.86 -3.60
N ILE A 29 2.04 8.15 -4.85
CA ILE A 29 2.61 7.18 -5.77
C ILE A 29 3.98 6.70 -5.26
N ILE A 30 4.85 7.61 -4.82
CA ILE A 30 6.16 7.26 -4.25
C ILE A 30 5.98 6.44 -2.97
N THR A 31 5.02 6.81 -2.12
CA THR A 31 4.71 6.03 -0.91
C THR A 31 4.26 4.61 -1.24
N ALA A 32 3.34 4.46 -2.19
CA ALA A 32 2.87 3.16 -2.64
C ALA A 32 4.00 2.33 -3.31
N LEU A 33 4.86 2.99 -4.07
CA LEU A 33 6.03 2.37 -4.73
C LEU A 33 7.03 1.83 -3.70
N ALA A 34 7.37 2.64 -2.70
CA ALA A 34 8.25 2.22 -1.62
C ALA A 34 7.66 1.05 -0.83
N MET A 35 6.36 1.06 -0.55
CA MET A 35 5.67 -0.07 0.10
C MET A 35 5.74 -1.35 -0.75
N ALA A 36 5.55 -1.24 -2.07
CA ALA A 36 5.60 -2.38 -2.98
C ALA A 36 7.01 -2.97 -3.13
N GLN A 37 8.05 -2.17 -2.99
CA GLN A 37 9.45 -2.53 -3.15
C GLN A 37 10.23 -2.59 -1.82
N HIS A 38 9.57 -2.86 -0.71
CA HIS A 38 10.20 -3.04 0.61
C HIS A 38 11.04 -1.84 1.09
N GLY A 39 10.65 -0.63 0.69
CA GLY A 39 11.34 0.62 1.05
C GLY A 39 12.34 1.11 0.01
N GLU A 40 12.57 0.36 -1.04
CA GLU A 40 13.45 0.78 -2.14
C GLU A 40 12.68 1.69 -3.11
N ILE A 41 13.30 2.81 -3.47
CA ILE A 41 12.75 3.74 -4.48
C ILE A 41 13.71 3.73 -5.67
N PRO A 42 13.25 3.45 -6.89
CA PRO A 42 14.07 3.52 -8.09
C PRO A 42 14.72 4.89 -8.29
N ALA A 43 15.79 4.93 -9.07
CA ALA A 43 16.44 6.20 -9.42
C ALA A 43 15.45 7.15 -10.10
N LYS A 44 15.53 8.45 -9.78
CA LYS A 44 14.63 9.50 -10.32
C LYS A 44 14.57 9.49 -11.85
N SER A 45 15.72 9.32 -12.52
CA SER A 45 15.77 9.23 -13.99
C SER A 45 14.92 8.08 -14.53
N LYS A 46 14.99 6.91 -13.89
CA LYS A 46 14.19 5.74 -14.28
C LYS A 46 12.70 5.98 -14.11
N LEU A 47 12.32 6.67 -13.03
CA LEU A 47 10.91 7.02 -12.79
C LEU A 47 10.40 8.04 -13.81
N VAL A 48 11.18 9.08 -14.14
CA VAL A 48 10.84 10.03 -15.21
C VAL A 48 10.60 9.28 -16.52
N ASP A 49 11.54 8.40 -16.90
CA ASP A 49 11.43 7.61 -18.12
C ASP A 49 10.22 6.66 -18.09
N ALA A 50 9.91 6.05 -16.92
CA ALA A 50 8.75 5.19 -16.76
C ALA A 50 7.43 5.97 -16.92
N PHE A 51 7.30 7.15 -16.31
CA PHE A 51 6.13 8.01 -16.50
C PHE A 51 5.96 8.42 -17.97
N ALA A 52 7.06 8.84 -18.62
CA ALA A 52 7.03 9.20 -20.04
C ALA A 52 6.60 8.04 -20.93
N ARG A 53 7.17 6.85 -20.72
CA ARG A 53 6.82 5.63 -21.49
C ARG A 53 5.37 5.22 -21.27
N MET A 54 4.94 5.14 -20.03
CA MET A 54 3.57 4.72 -19.69
C MET A 54 2.53 5.76 -20.15
N GLY A 55 2.88 7.05 -20.13
CA GLY A 55 2.06 8.12 -20.71
C GLY A 55 1.90 7.96 -22.22
N VAL A 56 3.02 7.77 -22.96
CA VAL A 56 2.98 7.55 -24.42
C VAL A 56 2.20 6.31 -24.79
N CYS A 57 2.27 5.26 -23.98
CA CYS A 57 1.45 4.05 -24.16
C CYS A 57 -0.02 4.25 -23.79
N GLY A 58 -0.40 5.41 -23.23
CA GLY A 58 -1.76 5.68 -22.80
C GLY A 58 -2.22 4.86 -21.59
N LEU A 59 -1.29 4.28 -20.83
CA LEU A 59 -1.60 3.48 -19.64
C LEU A 59 -1.76 4.34 -18.38
N ILE A 60 -1.07 5.48 -18.33
CA ILE A 60 -1.21 6.49 -17.28
C ILE A 60 -1.80 7.76 -17.90
N VAL A 61 -2.70 8.39 -17.20
CA VAL A 61 -3.37 9.63 -17.60
C VAL A 61 -3.25 10.64 -16.46
N GLU A 62 -2.92 11.87 -16.80
CA GLU A 62 -2.97 13.00 -15.88
C GLU A 62 -4.40 13.54 -15.78
N ALA A 63 -4.93 13.67 -14.57
CA ALA A 63 -6.27 14.15 -14.31
C ALA A 63 -6.30 14.92 -12.98
N GLU A 64 -6.98 16.04 -12.94
CA GLU A 64 -7.23 16.82 -11.71
C GLU A 64 -5.98 17.12 -10.85
N GLY A 65 -4.84 17.34 -11.50
CA GLY A 65 -3.56 17.59 -10.81
C GLY A 65 -2.90 16.35 -10.20
N GLY A 66 -3.32 15.17 -10.58
CA GLY A 66 -2.74 13.89 -10.19
C GLY A 66 -2.67 12.92 -11.37
N TYR A 67 -2.33 11.68 -11.10
CA TYR A 67 -2.15 10.62 -12.08
C TYR A 67 -3.11 9.46 -11.78
N THR A 68 -3.65 8.87 -12.83
CA THR A 68 -4.55 7.73 -12.74
C THR A 68 -4.25 6.71 -13.83
N LEU A 69 -4.76 5.50 -13.67
CA LEU A 69 -4.66 4.47 -14.69
C LEU A 69 -5.76 4.64 -15.74
N SER A 70 -5.42 4.44 -17.00
CA SER A 70 -6.41 4.35 -18.07
C SER A 70 -7.27 3.08 -17.92
N ALA A 71 -8.39 3.01 -18.66
CA ALA A 71 -9.25 1.83 -18.70
C ALA A 71 -8.49 0.57 -19.18
N GLU A 72 -7.55 0.72 -20.11
CA GLU A 72 -6.71 -0.37 -20.61
C GLU A 72 -5.76 -0.88 -19.53
N ALA A 73 -5.10 0.02 -18.79
CA ALA A 73 -4.25 -0.36 -17.67
C ALA A 73 -5.06 -1.02 -16.54
N GLN A 74 -6.25 -0.53 -16.24
CA GLN A 74 -7.14 -1.15 -15.25
C GLN A 74 -7.57 -2.56 -15.70
N ALA A 75 -7.85 -2.78 -16.97
CA ALA A 75 -8.18 -4.10 -17.51
C ALA A 75 -7.04 -5.10 -17.34
N MET A 76 -5.77 -4.68 -17.50
CA MET A 76 -4.59 -5.51 -17.22
C MET A 76 -4.51 -5.93 -15.75
N MET A 77 -4.99 -5.10 -14.84
CA MET A 77 -4.96 -5.37 -13.39
C MET A 77 -6.08 -6.31 -12.94
N THR A 78 -7.20 -6.41 -13.69
CA THR A 78 -8.36 -7.22 -13.27
C THR A 78 -8.10 -8.73 -13.24
N GLY A 79 -7.09 -9.23 -13.95
CA GLY A 79 -6.68 -10.63 -13.94
C GLY A 79 -5.86 -11.06 -12.69
N GLN A 80 -5.47 -10.13 -11.85
CA GLN A 80 -4.62 -10.42 -10.68
C GLN A 80 -5.48 -10.84 -9.49
N ARG A 81 -5.08 -11.93 -8.82
CA ARG A 81 -5.78 -12.39 -7.61
C ARG A 81 -5.41 -11.49 -6.42
N ALA A 82 -6.38 -11.19 -5.57
CA ALA A 82 -6.16 -10.36 -4.39
C ALA A 82 -5.14 -10.95 -3.40
N LYS A 83 -4.93 -12.27 -3.46
CA LYS A 83 -3.99 -13.01 -2.59
C LYS A 83 -2.58 -13.16 -3.17
N ASP A 84 -2.36 -12.71 -4.41
CA ASP A 84 -1.05 -12.84 -5.04
C ASP A 84 -0.05 -11.89 -4.36
N ASP A 85 1.16 -12.37 -4.15
CA ASP A 85 2.26 -11.57 -3.62
C ASP A 85 2.68 -10.47 -4.61
N SER A 86 3.26 -9.39 -4.10
CA SER A 86 3.73 -8.26 -4.92
C SER A 86 4.66 -8.69 -6.05
N ALA A 87 5.56 -9.65 -5.78
CA ALA A 87 6.48 -10.18 -6.79
C ALA A 87 5.73 -10.91 -7.92
N THR A 88 4.75 -11.74 -7.57
CA THR A 88 3.92 -12.46 -8.56
C THR A 88 3.12 -11.48 -9.41
N ARG A 89 2.57 -10.43 -8.80
CA ARG A 89 1.84 -9.38 -9.53
C ARG A 89 2.74 -8.61 -10.49
N LEU A 90 3.98 -8.30 -10.08
CA LEU A 90 4.96 -7.64 -10.96
C LEU A 90 5.30 -8.49 -12.17
N VAL A 91 5.56 -9.78 -11.97
CA VAL A 91 5.85 -10.72 -13.08
C VAL A 91 4.69 -10.82 -14.06
N HIS A 92 3.47 -10.98 -13.53
CA HIS A 92 2.27 -11.04 -14.36
C HIS A 92 2.06 -9.75 -15.14
N LEU A 93 2.24 -8.60 -14.50
CA LEU A 93 2.10 -7.30 -15.14
C LEU A 93 3.16 -7.06 -16.21
N LYS A 94 4.40 -7.48 -15.99
CA LYS A 94 5.45 -7.45 -17.01
C LYS A 94 5.08 -8.27 -18.24
N GLN A 95 4.51 -9.46 -18.05
CA GLN A 95 4.03 -10.29 -19.16
C GLN A 95 2.91 -9.61 -19.95
N GLN A 96 1.97 -8.98 -19.26
CA GLN A 96 0.90 -8.21 -19.90
C GLN A 96 1.45 -7.02 -20.69
N LEU A 97 2.39 -6.26 -20.10
CA LEU A 97 3.04 -5.12 -20.76
C LEU A 97 3.86 -5.55 -21.98
N THR A 98 4.53 -6.71 -21.93
CA THR A 98 5.30 -7.25 -23.05
C THR A 98 4.40 -7.58 -24.24
N ASN A 99 3.18 -8.05 -23.98
CA ASN A 99 2.19 -8.37 -24.99
C ASN A 99 1.33 -7.16 -25.41
N PHE A 100 1.48 -6.04 -24.71
CA PHE A 100 0.72 -4.83 -24.98
C PHE A 100 1.28 -4.11 -26.20
N ASP A 101 0.41 -3.82 -27.16
CA ASP A 101 0.74 -2.99 -28.32
C ASP A 101 -0.18 -1.77 -28.31
N PRO A 102 0.38 -0.57 -28.03
CA PRO A 102 -0.43 0.64 -28.02
C PRO A 102 -0.91 0.97 -29.41
N LYS A 103 -2.22 0.89 -29.64
CA LYS A 103 -2.85 1.20 -30.94
C LYS A 103 -2.74 2.68 -31.29
N VAL A 104 -2.67 3.54 -30.30
CA VAL A 104 -2.59 5.00 -30.44
C VAL A 104 -1.47 5.50 -29.54
N LYS A 105 -0.66 6.41 -30.07
CA LYS A 105 0.33 7.12 -29.26
C LYS A 105 -0.34 8.31 -28.58
N HIS A 106 -0.21 8.36 -27.27
CA HIS A 106 -0.70 9.47 -26.46
C HIS A 106 0.41 10.50 -26.21
N PRO A 107 0.08 11.75 -25.84
CA PRO A 107 1.09 12.67 -25.38
C PRO A 107 1.75 12.11 -24.12
N GLY A 108 3.09 12.13 -24.08
CA GLY A 108 3.84 11.66 -22.93
C GLY A 108 3.57 12.53 -21.69
N ILE A 109 3.57 11.90 -20.54
CA ILE A 109 3.48 12.61 -19.26
C ILE A 109 4.88 13.11 -18.91
N LEU A 110 5.01 14.42 -18.70
CA LEU A 110 6.27 15.05 -18.35
C LEU A 110 6.31 15.29 -16.83
N VAL A 111 6.92 14.38 -16.12
CA VAL A 111 7.25 14.58 -14.71
C VAL A 111 8.70 15.06 -14.61
N THR A 112 8.92 16.17 -13.91
CA THR A 112 10.28 16.69 -13.74
C THR A 112 11.01 15.95 -12.60
N GLN A 113 12.35 15.91 -12.70
CA GLN A 113 13.17 15.32 -11.63
C GLN A 113 13.03 16.08 -10.31
N GLU A 114 12.72 17.38 -10.36
CA GLU A 114 12.50 18.23 -9.19
C GLU A 114 11.23 17.83 -8.46
N GLN A 115 10.12 17.65 -9.18
CA GLN A 115 8.85 17.18 -8.61
C GLN A 115 9.00 15.79 -7.94
N LEU A 116 9.74 14.89 -8.56
CA LEU A 116 10.04 13.59 -7.96
C LEU A 116 10.96 13.70 -6.75
N LEU A 117 11.93 14.62 -6.78
CA LEU A 117 12.80 14.85 -5.63
C LEU A 117 12.01 15.36 -4.42
N GLU A 118 11.11 16.31 -4.65
CA GLU A 118 10.22 16.84 -3.60
C GLU A 118 9.31 15.75 -3.02
N ALA A 119 8.68 14.94 -3.87
CA ALA A 119 7.85 13.82 -3.44
C ALA A 119 8.63 12.77 -2.62
N ILE A 120 9.87 12.45 -3.03
CA ILE A 120 10.75 11.54 -2.30
C ILE A 120 11.19 12.14 -0.94
N GLN A 121 11.45 13.45 -0.89
CA GLN A 121 11.81 14.13 0.36
C GLN A 121 10.63 14.14 1.33
N SER A 122 9.42 14.47 0.85
CA SER A 122 8.18 14.40 1.65
C SER A 122 7.96 13.00 2.22
N TYR A 123 8.13 11.95 1.39
CA TYR A 123 8.04 10.56 1.86
C TYR A 123 9.06 10.26 2.97
N LYS A 124 10.33 10.62 2.79
CA LYS A 124 11.39 10.39 3.80
C LYS A 124 11.11 11.16 5.08
N ALA A 125 10.66 12.40 5.01
CA ALA A 125 10.30 13.21 6.18
C ALA A 125 9.14 12.57 6.96
N ALA A 126 8.12 12.05 6.27
CA ALA A 126 7.01 11.32 6.89
C ALA A 126 7.48 10.05 7.61
N GLN A 127 8.42 9.29 7.03
CA GLN A 127 9.01 8.11 7.66
C GLN A 127 9.75 8.46 8.96
N HIS A 128 10.51 9.53 8.98
CA HIS A 128 11.23 9.98 10.19
C HIS A 128 10.28 10.45 11.29
N SER A 129 9.17 11.09 10.96
CA SER A 129 8.18 11.52 11.95
C SER A 129 7.46 10.34 12.61
N HIS A 130 7.21 9.26 11.88
CA HIS A 130 6.61 8.04 12.42
C HIS A 130 7.58 7.23 13.29
N GLN A 131 8.87 7.23 13.01
CA GLN A 131 9.89 6.59 13.88
C GLN A 131 10.09 7.33 15.21
N GLY A 132 9.91 8.64 15.25
CA GLY A 132 10.03 9.44 16.49
C GLY A 132 8.88 9.27 17.47
N GLN A 133 7.72 8.80 17.06
CA GLN A 133 6.56 8.61 17.94
C GLN A 133 6.50 7.24 18.62
N ASN A 134 7.35 6.31 18.26
CA ASN A 134 7.34 4.95 18.83
C ASN A 134 8.25 4.78 20.07
N ILE A 135 8.84 5.87 20.60
CA ILE A 135 9.77 5.81 21.75
C ILE A 135 9.16 6.35 23.05
N GLN A 136 7.88 6.73 23.09
CA GLN A 136 7.27 7.18 24.35
C GLN A 136 5.88 6.56 24.60
N THR A 137 5.87 5.26 24.82
CA THR A 137 4.89 4.66 25.73
C THR A 137 5.58 3.71 26.70
N ASP A 138 6.51 4.24 27.47
CA ASP A 138 6.75 3.72 28.80
C ASP A 138 5.51 4.03 29.64
N ARG A 139 4.49 3.23 29.48
CA ARG A 139 3.45 3.09 30.49
C ARG A 139 4.15 2.48 31.71
N PRO A 140 4.19 3.18 32.85
CA PRO A 140 4.64 2.55 34.08
C PRO A 140 3.72 1.35 34.29
N LYS A 141 4.30 0.16 34.31
CA LYS A 141 3.62 -1.05 34.77
C LYS A 141 3.08 -0.74 36.16
N SER A 142 1.82 -0.39 36.26
CA SER A 142 1.14 -0.33 37.54
C SER A 142 1.27 -1.74 38.11
N LYS A 143 2.08 -1.85 39.15
CA LYS A 143 2.13 -3.02 40.03
C LYS A 143 0.72 -3.21 40.55
N ARG A 144 -0.09 -4.03 39.90
CA ARG A 144 -1.27 -4.61 40.51
C ARG A 144 -0.71 -5.48 41.63
N SER A 145 -0.75 -4.95 42.84
CA SER A 145 -0.51 -5.72 44.05
C SER A 145 -1.56 -6.84 44.04
N TRP A 146 -1.06 -8.05 43.85
CA TRP A 146 -1.83 -9.27 43.98
C TRP A 146 -2.14 -9.40 45.48
N ILE A 147 -3.37 -9.06 45.88
CA ILE A 147 -3.90 -9.33 47.20
C ILE A 147 -4.40 -10.76 47.19
N PRO A 148 -3.77 -11.69 47.91
CA PRO A 148 -4.33 -13.04 48.04
C PRO A 148 -5.56 -12.95 48.96
N THR A 149 -6.73 -13.11 48.41
CA THR A 149 -7.95 -13.37 49.19
C THR A 149 -7.89 -14.79 49.72
N LYS A 150 -7.16 -14.98 50.83
CA LYS A 150 -7.46 -16.03 51.80
C LYS A 150 -8.59 -15.51 52.67
N ASP A 151 -9.51 -16.40 52.94
CA ASP A 151 -10.65 -16.28 53.84
C ASP A 151 -11.98 -15.81 53.19
N LEU A 152 -12.62 -16.83 52.62
CA LEU A 152 -14.08 -16.94 52.68
C LEU A 152 -14.49 -18.42 52.48
N VAL A 153 -14.05 -19.24 53.44
CA VAL A 153 -14.68 -20.53 53.74
C VAL A 153 -15.43 -20.32 55.02
N GLN A 154 -16.76 -20.16 54.93
CA GLN A 154 -17.70 -20.72 55.90
C GLN A 154 -19.11 -20.25 55.52
N GLY A 155 -19.99 -21.18 55.36
CA GLY A 155 -21.40 -20.93 55.13
C GLY A 155 -22.13 -22.12 54.53
N LYS A 156 -21.95 -23.30 55.13
CA LYS A 156 -22.91 -24.39 54.96
C LYS A 156 -24.24 -23.96 55.55
N GLN A 157 -25.29 -23.82 54.76
CA GLN A 157 -26.64 -23.99 55.25
C GLN A 157 -27.41 -24.94 54.35
N HIS A 158 -27.63 -26.10 54.95
CA HIS A 158 -28.56 -27.14 54.66
C HIS A 158 -29.97 -26.56 54.50
N LEU A 159 -30.67 -26.89 53.41
CA LEU A 159 -32.11 -26.76 53.30
C LEU A 159 -32.72 -28.10 52.88
N PRO A 160 -33.76 -28.53 53.58
CA PRO A 160 -34.27 -29.89 53.42
C PRO A 160 -35.20 -30.01 52.22
N SER A 161 -35.10 -31.15 51.61
CA SER A 161 -36.00 -31.77 50.65
C SER A 161 -37.45 -31.74 51.09
N LYS A 162 -38.35 -31.16 50.28
CA LYS A 162 -39.80 -31.50 50.36
C LYS A 162 -40.19 -32.41 49.19
N ARG A 163 -40.28 -33.69 49.50
CA ARG A 163 -41.05 -34.68 48.76
C ARG A 163 -42.48 -34.21 48.57
N ARG A 164 -43.00 -34.32 47.40
CA ARG A 164 -44.45 -34.53 47.17
C ARG A 164 -44.62 -35.64 46.16
N LYS A 165 -45.30 -36.71 46.64
CA LYS A 165 -46.10 -37.69 45.93
C LYS A 165 -47.59 -37.31 46.19
N PRO A 166 -48.49 -37.90 45.51
CA PRO A 166 -48.55 -38.89 44.41
C PRO A 166 -48.98 -38.26 43.09
#